data_98301051b1395d0f1a819e2f48a54849
#
_entry.id   98301051b1395d0f1a819e2f48a54849
#
_cell.length_a   1.000
_cell.length_b   1.000
_cell.length_c   1.000
_cell.angle_alpha   90.00
_cell.angle_beta   90.00
_cell.angle_gamma   90.00
#
_symmetry.space_group_name_H-M   'P 1'
#
loop_
_entity.id
_entity.type
_entity.pdbx_description
1 polymer ?
#
loop_
_entity_poly.entity_id
_entity_poly.type
_entity_poly.pdbx_seq_one_letter_code
_entity_poly.pdbx_strand_id
1 'polypeptide(L)'
;MDQIKHNVYFEGIVQSLGLLTAKGKATVGVMKKGAYTFSTSSAEEMVVIAGTLSVSLDGADFKDFNENEKFEVASNSSFDVRCETDVAYICYYE
;
A
#
# COMPACT_ATOMS: atom_id res chain seq x y z
N MET A 1 21.61 12.39 -11.73
CA MET A 1 20.31 11.71 -11.83
C MET A 1 20.04 10.96 -10.56
N ASP A 2 18.86 11.13 -10.01
CA ASP A 2 18.52 10.48 -8.76
C ASP A 2 18.25 8.99 -8.98
N GLN A 3 18.61 8.22 -7.97
CA GLN A 3 18.32 6.79 -7.99
C GLN A 3 16.87 6.55 -7.59
N ILE A 4 16.34 5.39 -7.96
CA ILE A 4 15.03 4.96 -7.50
C ILE A 4 15.11 4.72 -6.00
N LYS A 5 14.18 5.32 -5.25
CA LYS A 5 14.14 5.13 -3.80
C LYS A 5 13.62 3.74 -3.48
N HIS A 6 14.32 3.04 -2.60
CA HIS A 6 13.96 1.70 -2.13
C HIS A 6 13.58 1.79 -0.65
N ASN A 7 12.37 1.36 -0.32
CA ASN A 7 11.84 1.36 1.04
C ASN A 7 11.67 -0.07 1.53
N VAL A 8 12.08 -0.30 2.76
CA VAL A 8 12.02 -1.62 3.39
C VAL A 8 11.26 -1.49 4.71
N TYR A 9 10.24 -2.31 4.88
CA TYR A 9 9.41 -2.32 6.09
C TYR A 9 9.35 -3.74 6.66
N PHE A 10 9.11 -3.84 7.97
CA PHE A 10 8.93 -5.14 8.65
C PHE A 10 10.05 -6.13 8.29
N GLU A 11 11.31 -5.66 8.41
CA GLU A 11 12.51 -6.47 8.16
C GLU A 11 12.57 -7.09 6.76
N GLY A 12 11.99 -6.41 5.76
CA GLY A 12 12.07 -6.85 4.37
C GLY A 12 10.86 -7.61 3.88
N ILE A 13 9.87 -7.85 4.74
CA ILE A 13 8.65 -8.59 4.35
C ILE A 13 7.76 -7.72 3.46
N VAL A 14 7.85 -6.39 3.60
CA VAL A 14 7.20 -5.44 2.71
C VAL A 14 8.26 -4.52 2.15
N GLN A 15 8.29 -4.36 0.81
CA GLN A 15 9.25 -3.49 0.14
C GLN A 15 8.57 -2.72 -0.97
N SER A 16 9.05 -1.50 -1.23
CA SER A 16 8.52 -0.70 -2.32
C SER A 16 9.62 0.10 -3.00
N LEU A 17 9.35 0.47 -4.25
CA LEU A 17 10.22 1.34 -5.04
C LEU A 17 9.46 2.60 -5.40
N GLY A 18 10.12 3.75 -5.26
CA GLY A 18 9.52 5.04 -5.56
C GLY A 18 9.62 5.38 -7.03
N LEU A 19 8.62 6.11 -7.53
CA LEU A 19 8.62 6.65 -8.89
C LEU A 19 7.85 7.96 -8.90
N LEU A 20 8.08 8.75 -9.94
CA LEU A 20 7.35 9.99 -10.18
C LEU A 20 6.47 9.76 -11.41
N THR A 21 5.15 9.85 -11.22
CA THR A 21 4.17 9.63 -12.27
C THR A 21 3.56 10.96 -12.70
N ALA A 22 2.76 10.94 -13.77
CA ALA A 22 1.99 12.13 -14.16
C ALA A 22 1.02 12.58 -13.06
N LYS A 23 0.64 11.68 -12.14
CA LYS A 23 -0.23 11.98 -10.99
C LYS A 23 0.56 12.40 -9.76
N GLY A 24 1.90 12.46 -9.84
CA GLY A 24 2.77 12.80 -8.72
C GLY A 24 3.55 11.60 -8.20
N LYS A 25 4.03 11.73 -6.97
CA LYS A 25 4.84 10.68 -6.35
C LYS A 25 4.01 9.43 -6.09
N ALA A 26 4.63 8.28 -6.32
CA ALA A 26 4.01 6.99 -6.06
C ALA A 26 5.07 5.97 -5.64
N THR A 27 4.61 4.84 -5.11
CA THR A 27 5.46 3.68 -4.87
C THR A 27 4.78 2.44 -5.44
N VAL A 28 5.59 1.51 -5.94
CA VAL A 28 5.13 0.18 -6.31
C VAL A 28 5.74 -0.77 -5.30
N GLY A 29 4.90 -1.57 -4.67
CA GLY A 29 5.35 -2.42 -3.58
C GLY A 29 4.85 -3.84 -3.66
N VAL A 30 5.51 -4.67 -2.86
CA VAL A 30 5.16 -6.07 -2.69
C VAL A 30 5.13 -6.35 -1.19
N MET A 31 4.08 -7.01 -0.73
CA MET A 31 4.02 -7.51 0.64
C MET A 31 3.80 -9.01 0.64
N LYS A 32 4.52 -9.70 1.51
CA LYS A 32 4.34 -11.14 1.72
C LYS A 32 3.02 -11.38 2.42
N LYS A 33 2.47 -12.58 2.26
CA LYS A 33 1.26 -12.96 3.01
C LYS A 33 1.44 -12.67 4.49
N GLY A 34 0.39 -12.18 5.13
CA GLY A 34 0.43 -11.82 6.53
C GLY A 34 -0.53 -10.70 6.86
N ALA A 35 -0.30 -10.07 8.02
CA ALA A 35 -1.10 -8.95 8.50
C ALA A 35 -0.17 -7.81 8.92
N TYR A 36 -0.53 -6.58 8.55
CA TYR A 36 0.31 -5.41 8.78
C TYR A 36 -0.54 -4.21 9.17
N THR A 37 0.07 -3.29 9.93
CA THR A 37 -0.52 -2.00 10.23
C THR A 37 0.36 -0.91 9.64
N PHE A 38 -0.24 -0.01 8.88
CA PHE A 38 0.44 1.13 8.27
C PHE A 38 -0.15 2.42 8.78
N SER A 39 0.69 3.46 8.82
CA SER A 39 0.28 4.82 9.19
C SER A 39 0.56 5.76 8.04
N THR A 40 -0.26 6.81 7.91
CA THR A 40 -0.10 7.82 6.87
C THR A 40 0.25 9.16 7.47
N SER A 41 1.07 9.93 6.76
CA SER A 41 1.31 11.34 7.04
C SER A 41 0.59 12.24 6.03
N SER A 42 0.31 11.71 4.85
CA SER A 42 -0.50 12.37 3.82
C SER A 42 -1.56 11.40 3.32
N ALA A 43 -2.58 11.91 2.66
CA ALA A 43 -3.59 11.04 2.07
C ALA A 43 -2.97 10.19 0.95
N GLU A 44 -3.49 8.98 0.78
CA GLU A 44 -2.97 8.01 -0.18
C GLU A 44 -4.11 7.34 -0.93
N GLU A 45 -3.84 7.00 -2.19
CA GLU A 45 -4.71 6.14 -2.98
C GLU A 45 -3.93 4.87 -3.30
N MET A 46 -4.45 3.72 -2.91
CA MET A 46 -3.80 2.43 -3.17
C MET A 46 -4.60 1.61 -4.18
N VAL A 47 -3.88 1.04 -5.14
CA VAL A 47 -4.47 0.17 -6.17
C VAL A 47 -3.80 -1.20 -6.04
N VAL A 48 -4.60 -2.25 -5.94
CA VAL A 48 -4.09 -3.62 -5.91
C VAL A 48 -3.72 -4.02 -7.34
N ILE A 49 -2.50 -4.51 -7.51
CA ILE A 49 -2.00 -4.96 -8.84
C ILE A 49 -2.15 -6.47 -8.95
N ALA A 50 -1.79 -7.20 -7.92
CA ALA A 50 -1.85 -8.66 -7.91
C ALA A 50 -2.29 -9.14 -6.53
N GLY A 51 -3.12 -10.16 -6.50
CA GLY A 51 -3.64 -10.75 -5.26
C GLY A 51 -4.89 -10.05 -4.75
N THR A 52 -5.28 -10.37 -3.52
CA THR A 52 -6.42 -9.76 -2.83
C THR A 52 -5.94 -9.23 -1.50
N LEU A 53 -6.26 -7.98 -1.21
CA LEU A 53 -5.89 -7.32 0.04
C LEU A 53 -7.14 -7.01 0.84
N SER A 54 -7.21 -7.52 2.07
CA SER A 54 -8.29 -7.17 3.01
C SER A 54 -7.83 -5.96 3.81
N VAL A 55 -8.66 -4.92 3.88
CA VAL A 55 -8.29 -3.64 4.47
C VAL A 55 -9.32 -3.20 5.48
N SER A 56 -8.86 -2.79 6.66
CA SER A 56 -9.66 -2.15 7.70
C SER A 56 -9.18 -0.71 7.82
N LEU A 57 -10.04 0.24 7.45
CA LEU A 57 -9.75 1.66 7.52
C LEU A 57 -10.30 2.21 8.83
N ASP A 58 -9.41 2.80 9.64
CA ASP A 58 -9.78 3.50 10.88
C ASP A 58 -10.64 2.63 11.80
N GLY A 59 -10.28 1.34 11.93
CA GLY A 59 -10.98 0.41 12.81
C GLY A 59 -12.30 -0.15 12.26
N ALA A 60 -12.66 0.18 11.03
CA ALA A 60 -13.87 -0.35 10.39
C ALA A 60 -13.71 -1.83 10.04
N ASP A 61 -14.79 -2.48 9.61
CA ASP A 61 -14.73 -3.87 9.19
C ASP A 61 -13.79 -4.04 7.99
N PHE A 62 -13.16 -5.20 7.91
CA PHE A 62 -12.30 -5.54 6.78
C PHE A 62 -13.12 -5.65 5.50
N LYS A 63 -12.60 -5.09 4.44
CA LYS A 63 -13.18 -5.16 3.10
C LYS A 63 -12.11 -5.65 2.14
N ASP A 64 -12.47 -6.59 1.26
CA ASP A 64 -11.53 -7.15 0.30
C ASP A 64 -11.44 -6.27 -0.95
N PHE A 65 -10.20 -6.05 -1.41
CA PHE A 65 -9.92 -5.38 -2.66
C PHE A 65 -9.16 -6.34 -3.57
N ASN A 66 -9.72 -6.60 -4.72
CA ASN A 66 -9.15 -7.48 -5.72
C ASN A 66 -8.29 -6.71 -6.72
N GLU A 67 -7.69 -7.40 -7.66
CA GLU A 67 -6.83 -6.77 -8.67
C GLU A 67 -7.57 -5.66 -9.40
N ASN A 68 -6.89 -4.53 -9.55
CA ASN A 68 -7.35 -3.30 -10.18
C ASN A 68 -8.39 -2.52 -9.35
N GLU A 69 -8.72 -2.98 -8.16
CA GLU A 69 -9.56 -2.22 -7.24
C GLU A 69 -8.70 -1.31 -6.38
N LYS A 70 -9.28 -0.21 -5.93
CA LYS A 70 -8.54 0.81 -5.19
C LYS A 70 -9.30 1.27 -3.95
N PHE A 71 -8.56 1.82 -3.01
CA PHE A 71 -9.12 2.47 -1.83
C PHE A 71 -8.29 3.70 -1.48
N GLU A 72 -8.91 4.62 -0.76
CA GLU A 72 -8.26 5.85 -0.32
C GLU A 72 -8.09 5.82 1.19
N VAL A 73 -6.96 6.36 1.66
CA VAL A 73 -6.64 6.47 3.08
C VAL A 73 -6.41 7.93 3.40
N ALA A 74 -7.08 8.43 4.44
CA ALA A 74 -6.94 9.81 4.87
C ALA A 74 -5.54 10.06 5.45
N SER A 75 -5.13 11.33 5.47
CA SER A 75 -3.87 11.72 6.12
C SER A 75 -3.96 11.52 7.62
N ASN A 76 -2.80 11.31 8.26
CA ASN A 76 -2.67 11.15 9.72
C ASN A 76 -3.59 10.06 10.27
N SER A 77 -3.70 8.97 9.53
CA SER A 77 -4.54 7.82 9.87
C SER A 77 -3.71 6.56 9.97
N SER A 78 -4.30 5.49 10.49
CA SER A 78 -3.71 4.17 10.41
C SER A 78 -4.73 3.22 9.79
N PHE A 79 -4.23 2.17 9.15
CA PHE A 79 -5.09 1.15 8.57
C PHE A 79 -4.42 -0.21 8.69
N ASP A 80 -5.23 -1.23 8.82
CA ASP A 80 -4.78 -2.61 8.93
C ASP A 80 -5.04 -3.32 7.63
N VAL A 81 -4.09 -4.15 7.21
CA VAL A 81 -4.24 -4.97 6.02
C VAL A 81 -3.88 -6.41 6.36
N ARG A 82 -4.47 -7.32 5.62
CA ARG A 82 -4.10 -8.73 5.70
C ARG A 82 -4.27 -9.36 4.32
N CYS A 83 -3.44 -10.34 4.03
CA CYS A 83 -3.49 -11.05 2.76
C CYS A 83 -3.08 -12.51 2.98
N GLU A 84 -3.75 -13.42 2.27
CA GLU A 84 -3.48 -14.85 2.37
C GLU A 84 -2.44 -15.31 1.36
N THR A 85 -2.17 -14.50 0.33
CA THR A 85 -1.09 -14.67 -0.62
C THR A 85 -0.34 -13.37 -0.72
N ASP A 86 0.83 -13.37 -1.37
CA ASP A 86 1.58 -12.14 -1.59
C ASP A 86 0.77 -11.17 -2.44
N VAL A 87 0.92 -9.88 -2.18
CA VAL A 87 0.17 -8.81 -2.86
C VAL A 87 1.16 -7.81 -3.44
N ALA A 88 0.89 -7.39 -4.68
CA ALA A 88 1.57 -6.25 -5.28
C ALA A 88 0.58 -5.09 -5.36
N TYR A 89 1.07 -3.87 -5.17
CA TYR A 89 0.23 -2.68 -5.14
C TYR A 89 0.97 -1.47 -5.68
N ILE A 90 0.20 -0.44 -6.07
CA ILE A 90 0.76 0.88 -6.30
C ILE A 90 0.07 1.86 -5.35
N CYS A 91 0.87 2.74 -4.73
CA CYS A 91 0.37 3.74 -3.80
C CYS A 91 0.70 5.12 -4.33
N TYR A 92 -0.33 5.94 -4.54
CA TYR A 92 -0.18 7.35 -4.94
C TYR A 92 -0.31 8.22 -3.71
N TYR A 93 0.64 9.15 -3.55
CA TYR A 93 0.66 10.07 -2.40
C TYR A 93 0.12 11.44 -2.82
N GLU A 94 -0.64 12.04 -1.95
CA GLU A 94 -1.17 13.39 -2.18
C GLU A 94 -0.43 14.45 -1.39
#